data_9eef4a2584b2259754b090168f444bb0
#
_entry.id   9eef4a2584b2259754b090168f444bb0
#
_cell.length_a   1.000
_cell.length_b   1.000
_cell.length_c   1.000
_cell.angle_alpha   90.00
_cell.angle_beta   90.00
_cell.angle_gamma   90.00
#
_symmetry.space_group_name_H-M   'P 1'
#
loop_
_entity.id
_entity.type
_entity.pdbx_description
1 polymer ?
#
loop_
_entity_poly.entity_id
_entity_poly.type
_entity_poly.pdbx_seq_one_letter_code
_entity_poly.pdbx_strand_id
1 'polypeptide(L)'
;MSDVEPAVVTVEPATTAVIRRVVATDRIGEFFDGAFRSIAATATGQAAGIAGPAFALYHGMPADTVDLEVGFPTVRPVPPVGEVTAGSLPGGRVARAVHAGGYDGLGAAWQQLGAWIGEQGGAPGAVFWEVYVTEPNPQMDPADLRTELNWLLADR
;
A
#
# COMPACT_ATOMS: atom_id res chain seq x y z
N MET A 1 -8.00 13.74 -15.46
CA MET A 1 -8.03 12.33 -15.79
C MET A 1 -8.79 11.56 -14.73
N SER A 2 -9.67 10.68 -15.14
CA SER A 2 -10.49 9.94 -14.17
C SER A 2 -9.75 8.71 -13.61
N ASP A 3 -10.21 8.26 -12.45
CA ASP A 3 -9.70 7.03 -11.86
C ASP A 3 -10.01 5.84 -12.76
N VAL A 4 -9.18 4.81 -12.67
CA VAL A 4 -9.47 3.54 -13.35
C VAL A 4 -10.57 2.82 -12.58
N GLU A 5 -11.58 2.34 -13.30
CA GLU A 5 -12.73 1.68 -12.68
C GLU A 5 -12.35 0.45 -11.86
N PRO A 6 -13.05 0.20 -10.76
CA PRO A 6 -12.77 -0.96 -9.92
C PRO A 6 -13.01 -2.29 -10.65
N ALA A 7 -12.23 -3.29 -10.26
CA ALA A 7 -12.41 -4.66 -10.73
C ALA A 7 -11.93 -5.62 -9.63
N VAL A 8 -12.44 -6.83 -9.66
CA VAL A 8 -11.94 -7.89 -8.78
C VAL A 8 -10.87 -8.66 -9.53
N VAL A 9 -9.70 -8.78 -8.90
CA VAL A 9 -8.57 -9.52 -9.46
C VAL A 9 -8.06 -10.52 -8.43
N THR A 10 -7.42 -11.58 -8.89
CA THR A 10 -6.74 -12.54 -8.02
C THR A 10 -5.26 -12.24 -8.07
N VAL A 11 -4.63 -12.10 -6.90
CA VAL A 11 -3.22 -11.78 -6.80
C VAL A 11 -2.49 -12.88 -6.04
N GLU A 12 -1.20 -13.05 -6.36
CA GLU A 12 -0.32 -13.97 -5.64
C GLU A 12 0.31 -13.25 -4.46
N PRO A 13 0.64 -13.97 -3.37
CA PRO A 13 1.43 -13.36 -2.30
C PRO A 13 2.77 -12.87 -2.82
N ALA A 14 3.27 -11.77 -2.27
CA ALA A 14 4.54 -11.20 -2.69
C ALA A 14 5.46 -11.00 -1.49
N THR A 15 6.73 -11.40 -1.63
CA THR A 15 7.76 -11.16 -0.62
C THR A 15 8.06 -9.68 -0.53
N THR A 16 8.20 -9.16 0.68
CA THR A 16 8.43 -7.74 0.91
C THR A 16 9.51 -7.51 1.97
N ALA A 17 10.07 -6.29 1.96
CA ALA A 17 10.87 -5.76 3.07
C ALA A 17 10.07 -4.61 3.67
N VAL A 18 9.81 -4.66 4.97
CA VAL A 18 8.83 -3.75 5.59
C VAL A 18 9.30 -3.24 6.95
N ILE A 19 8.70 -2.13 7.36
CA ILE A 19 8.62 -1.69 8.76
C ILE A 19 7.14 -1.66 9.11
N ARG A 20 6.77 -2.34 10.18
CA ARG A 20 5.40 -2.33 10.70
C ARG A 20 5.38 -1.62 12.04
N ARG A 21 4.47 -0.66 12.17
CA ARG A 21 4.38 0.15 13.40
C ARG A 21 2.96 0.70 13.55
N VAL A 22 2.52 0.82 14.80
CA VAL A 22 1.31 1.59 15.12
C VAL A 22 1.72 3.05 15.22
N VAL A 23 1.11 3.90 14.39
CA VAL A 23 1.49 5.31 14.22
C VAL A 23 0.29 6.20 14.49
N ALA A 24 0.52 7.35 15.11
CA ALA A 24 -0.52 8.37 15.19
C ALA A 24 -0.88 8.84 13.77
N THR A 25 -2.18 8.96 13.48
CA THR A 25 -2.64 9.25 12.11
C THR A 25 -2.13 10.60 11.60
N ASP A 26 -1.89 11.57 12.47
CA ASP A 26 -1.35 12.87 12.09
C ASP A 26 0.18 12.85 11.85
N ARG A 27 0.83 11.69 12.06
CA ARG A 27 2.28 11.53 11.87
C ARG A 27 2.64 10.53 10.77
N ILE A 28 1.67 10.13 9.97
CA ILE A 28 1.89 9.14 8.91
C ILE A 28 2.95 9.61 7.91
N GLY A 29 2.91 10.89 7.50
CA GLY A 29 3.87 11.43 6.53
C GLY A 29 5.32 11.34 7.02
N GLU A 30 5.56 11.70 8.29
CA GLU A 30 6.89 11.60 8.89
C GLU A 30 7.37 10.15 8.94
N PHE A 31 6.47 9.24 9.30
CA PHE A 31 6.78 7.83 9.34
C PHE A 31 7.15 7.29 7.96
N PHE A 32 6.38 7.66 6.93
CA PHE A 32 6.63 7.20 5.56
C PHE A 32 8.03 7.61 5.08
N ASP A 33 8.38 8.87 5.25
CA ASP A 33 9.66 9.40 4.77
C ASP A 33 10.84 8.63 5.34
N GLY A 34 10.86 8.45 6.65
CA GLY A 34 11.94 7.74 7.33
C GLY A 34 11.95 6.25 7.04
N ALA A 35 10.76 5.63 7.05
CA ALA A 35 10.63 4.19 6.85
C ALA A 35 11.03 3.77 5.43
N PHE A 36 10.55 4.46 4.41
CA PHE A 36 10.90 4.10 3.03
C PHE A 36 12.40 4.24 2.76
N ARG A 37 13.03 5.27 3.33
CA ARG A 37 14.47 5.47 3.20
C ARG A 37 15.25 4.32 3.84
N SER A 38 14.89 3.94 5.05
CA SER A 38 15.53 2.85 5.79
C SER A 38 15.35 1.51 5.08
N ILE A 39 14.14 1.26 4.58
CA ILE A 39 13.85 -0.02 3.92
C ILE A 39 14.60 -0.12 2.59
N ALA A 40 14.63 0.95 1.80
CA ALA A 40 15.35 0.95 0.53
C ALA A 40 16.84 0.72 0.74
N ALA A 41 17.43 1.37 1.75
CA ALA A 41 18.84 1.18 2.08
C ALA A 41 19.13 -0.26 2.52
N THR A 42 18.26 -0.84 3.33
CA THR A 42 18.41 -2.22 3.80
C THR A 42 18.28 -3.22 2.65
N ALA A 43 17.26 -3.07 1.82
CA ALA A 43 17.04 -3.98 0.69
C ALA A 43 18.23 -3.95 -0.28
N THR A 44 18.74 -2.77 -0.55
CA THR A 44 19.93 -2.60 -1.42
C THR A 44 21.17 -3.20 -0.77
N GLY A 45 21.41 -2.91 0.52
CA GLY A 45 22.58 -3.40 1.24
C GLY A 45 22.59 -4.90 1.42
N GLN A 46 21.41 -5.55 1.50
CA GLN A 46 21.27 -7.00 1.65
C GLN A 46 21.10 -7.71 0.31
N ALA A 47 21.19 -7.01 -0.81
CA ALA A 47 21.02 -7.56 -2.15
C ALA A 47 19.69 -8.31 -2.33
N ALA A 48 18.63 -7.86 -1.65
CA ALA A 48 17.32 -8.49 -1.74
C ALA A 48 16.62 -8.18 -3.07
N GLY A 49 16.96 -7.09 -3.69
CA GLY A 49 16.42 -6.66 -4.99
C GLY A 49 14.99 -6.11 -4.85
N ILE A 50 14.84 -4.79 -5.06
CA ILE A 50 13.50 -4.18 -5.04
C ILE A 50 12.80 -4.58 -6.33
N ALA A 51 11.62 -5.20 -6.20
CA ALA A 51 10.89 -5.81 -7.31
C ALA A 51 9.70 -4.99 -7.77
N GLY A 52 9.38 -3.88 -7.10
CA GLY A 52 8.24 -3.06 -7.47
C GLY A 52 8.14 -1.79 -6.65
N PRO A 53 7.06 -1.01 -6.86
CA PRO A 53 6.89 0.28 -6.18
C PRO A 53 6.67 0.14 -4.68
N ALA A 54 6.90 1.24 -3.97
CA ALA A 54 6.58 1.34 -2.53
C ALA A 54 5.08 1.14 -2.29
N PHE A 55 4.75 0.62 -1.11
CA PHE A 55 3.37 0.42 -0.70
C PHE A 55 3.17 0.73 0.77
N ALA A 56 1.93 0.93 1.16
CA ALA A 56 1.51 1.03 2.55
C ALA A 56 0.32 0.10 2.77
N LEU A 57 0.46 -0.85 3.67
CA LEU A 57 -0.58 -1.82 3.99
C LEU A 57 -1.16 -1.49 5.36
N TYR A 58 -2.48 -1.42 5.41
CA TYR A 58 -3.24 -1.07 6.60
C TYR A 58 -3.84 -2.33 7.21
N HIS A 59 -3.55 -2.56 8.49
CA HIS A 59 -4.09 -3.71 9.23
C HIS A 59 -5.35 -3.29 10.01
N GLY A 60 -6.25 -2.59 9.35
CA GLY A 60 -7.50 -2.11 9.91
C GLY A 60 -7.75 -0.67 9.57
N MET A 61 -8.96 -0.19 9.87
CA MET A 61 -9.33 1.19 9.55
C MET A 61 -8.59 2.18 10.43
N PRO A 62 -8.07 3.27 9.85
CA PRO A 62 -7.43 4.31 10.66
C PRO A 62 -8.41 4.95 11.64
N ALA A 63 -7.90 5.25 12.84
CA ALA A 63 -8.59 6.00 13.88
C ALA A 63 -7.62 7.07 14.38
N ASP A 64 -7.47 7.26 15.69
CA ASP A 64 -6.43 8.13 16.24
C ASP A 64 -5.03 7.59 15.93
N THR A 65 -4.93 6.27 15.87
CA THR A 65 -3.72 5.57 15.44
C THR A 65 -4.08 4.60 14.33
N VAL A 66 -3.05 4.12 13.63
CA VAL A 66 -3.23 3.14 12.56
C VAL A 66 -2.05 2.16 12.61
N ASP A 67 -2.37 0.88 12.40
CA ASP A 67 -1.36 -0.17 12.30
C ASP A 67 -0.93 -0.26 10.84
N LEU A 68 0.28 0.24 10.55
CA LEU A 68 0.80 0.36 9.19
C LEU A 68 1.99 -0.57 8.97
N GLU A 69 2.02 -1.16 7.80
CA GLU A 69 3.15 -1.93 7.33
C GLU A 69 3.56 -1.33 5.98
N VAL A 70 4.72 -0.68 5.93
CA VAL A 70 5.17 0.01 4.72
C VAL A 70 6.44 -0.65 4.19
N GLY A 71 6.62 -0.63 2.89
CA GLY A 71 7.82 -1.23 2.32
C GLY A 71 7.82 -1.30 0.81
N PHE A 72 8.62 -2.24 0.33
CA PHE A 72 8.78 -2.55 -1.10
C PHE A 72 8.68 -4.05 -1.30
N PRO A 73 8.11 -4.50 -2.44
CA PRO A 73 8.27 -5.89 -2.83
C PRO A 73 9.75 -6.16 -3.12
N THR A 74 10.23 -7.33 -2.76
CA THR A 74 11.62 -7.72 -2.99
C THR A 74 11.69 -9.08 -3.68
N VAL A 75 12.79 -9.33 -4.38
CA VAL A 75 13.03 -10.61 -5.05
C VAL A 75 13.31 -11.69 -4.02
N ARG A 76 14.04 -11.32 -2.95
CA ARG A 76 14.42 -12.25 -1.88
C ARG A 76 14.06 -11.66 -0.53
N PRO A 77 13.79 -12.51 0.50
CA PRO A 77 13.58 -12.01 1.85
C PRO A 77 14.82 -11.29 2.39
N VAL A 78 14.59 -10.21 3.16
CA VAL A 78 15.69 -9.53 3.87
C VAL A 78 15.86 -10.18 5.25
N PRO A 79 17.10 -10.31 5.76
CA PRO A 79 17.28 -10.61 7.18
C PRO A 79 16.87 -9.39 8.01
N PRO A 80 16.44 -9.60 9.26
CA PRO A 80 16.08 -8.46 10.10
C PRO A 80 17.25 -7.50 10.31
N VAL A 81 17.02 -6.21 10.04
CA VAL A 81 18.01 -5.14 10.27
C VAL A 81 17.27 -3.99 10.93
N GLY A 82 17.52 -3.79 12.24
CA GLY A 82 16.76 -2.81 13.01
C GLY A 82 15.29 -3.14 12.98
N GLU A 83 14.46 -2.17 12.56
CA GLU A 83 13.01 -2.38 12.41
C GLU A 83 12.61 -3.02 11.09
N VAL A 84 13.55 -3.13 10.13
CA VAL A 84 13.24 -3.70 8.81
C VAL A 84 13.22 -5.21 8.89
N THR A 85 12.12 -5.81 8.46
CA THR A 85 11.93 -7.27 8.47
C THR A 85 11.35 -7.74 7.16
N ALA A 86 11.44 -9.04 6.91
CA ALA A 86 10.76 -9.64 5.78
C ALA A 86 9.27 -9.74 6.07
N GLY A 87 8.46 -9.43 5.07
CA GLY A 87 7.00 -9.54 5.15
C GLY A 87 6.44 -10.14 3.88
N SER A 88 5.13 -10.05 3.75
CA SER A 88 4.43 -10.56 2.57
C SER A 88 3.17 -9.75 2.32
N LEU A 89 2.94 -9.37 1.07
CA LEU A 89 1.62 -8.90 0.65
C LEU A 89 0.69 -10.12 0.52
N PRO A 90 -0.57 -9.98 0.94
CA PRO A 90 -1.48 -11.13 0.90
C PRO A 90 -1.83 -11.52 -0.52
N GLY A 91 -2.06 -12.81 -0.72
CA GLY A 91 -2.65 -13.35 -1.94
C GLY A 91 -4.14 -13.56 -1.77
N GLY A 92 -4.87 -13.63 -2.87
CA GLY A 92 -6.28 -13.88 -2.88
C GLY A 92 -7.04 -12.93 -3.78
N ARG A 93 -8.35 -12.82 -3.57
CA ARG A 93 -9.20 -11.92 -4.34
C ARG A 93 -9.18 -10.53 -3.74
N VAL A 94 -8.89 -9.54 -4.57
CA VAL A 94 -8.88 -8.15 -4.14
C VAL A 94 -9.75 -7.31 -5.06
N ALA A 95 -10.39 -6.30 -4.48
CA ALA A 95 -11.00 -5.22 -5.27
C ALA A 95 -9.91 -4.20 -5.54
N ARG A 96 -9.67 -3.92 -6.80
CA ARG A 96 -8.60 -3.03 -7.24
C ARG A 96 -9.14 -1.85 -8.02
N ALA A 97 -8.65 -0.66 -7.70
CA ALA A 97 -8.92 0.55 -8.45
C ALA A 97 -7.64 1.37 -8.52
N VAL A 98 -7.54 2.30 -9.45
CA VAL A 98 -6.40 3.21 -9.52
C VAL A 98 -6.91 4.64 -9.37
N HIS A 99 -6.38 5.33 -8.37
CA HIS A 99 -6.66 6.75 -8.14
C HIS A 99 -5.71 7.60 -8.96
N ALA A 100 -6.26 8.48 -9.79
CA ALA A 100 -5.48 9.45 -10.55
C ALA A 100 -5.53 10.79 -9.82
N GLY A 101 -4.36 11.34 -9.46
CA GLY A 101 -4.28 12.62 -8.80
C GLY A 101 -3.58 12.58 -7.47
N GLY A 102 -3.61 13.71 -6.75
CA GLY A 102 -2.91 13.86 -5.50
C GLY A 102 -3.45 13.00 -4.37
N TYR A 103 -2.64 12.84 -3.33
CA TYR A 103 -2.97 11.97 -2.19
C TYR A 103 -4.13 12.50 -1.35
N ASP A 104 -4.44 13.80 -1.44
CA ASP A 104 -5.59 14.38 -0.74
C ASP A 104 -6.93 13.80 -1.21
N GLY A 105 -6.97 13.22 -2.41
CA GLY A 105 -8.16 12.55 -2.93
C GLY A 105 -8.29 11.08 -2.56
N LEU A 106 -7.30 10.50 -1.88
CA LEU A 106 -7.30 9.06 -1.59
C LEU A 106 -8.45 8.64 -0.67
N GLY A 107 -8.81 9.45 0.32
CA GLY A 107 -9.92 9.12 1.22
C GLY A 107 -11.23 8.90 0.47
N ALA A 108 -11.56 9.79 -0.47
CA ALA A 108 -12.76 9.66 -1.29
C ALA A 108 -12.66 8.45 -2.21
N ALA A 109 -11.48 8.18 -2.77
CA ALA A 109 -11.26 7.02 -3.63
C ALA A 109 -11.49 5.70 -2.88
N TRP A 110 -11.01 5.61 -1.63
CA TRP A 110 -11.24 4.44 -0.77
C TRP A 110 -12.72 4.26 -0.45
N GLN A 111 -13.45 5.35 -0.17
CA GLN A 111 -14.89 5.28 0.08
C GLN A 111 -15.65 4.78 -1.15
N GLN A 112 -15.27 5.23 -2.34
CA GLN A 112 -15.88 4.78 -3.57
C GLN A 112 -15.62 3.29 -3.82
N LEU A 113 -14.41 2.83 -3.55
CA LEU A 113 -14.08 1.42 -3.70
C LEU A 113 -14.88 0.55 -2.74
N GLY A 114 -15.00 0.98 -1.47
CA GLY A 114 -15.81 0.26 -0.47
C GLY A 114 -17.27 0.16 -0.89
N ALA A 115 -17.85 1.26 -1.39
CA ALA A 115 -19.23 1.27 -1.88
C ALA A 115 -19.40 0.32 -3.07
N TRP A 116 -18.44 0.32 -4.00
CA TRP A 116 -18.45 -0.57 -5.16
C TRP A 116 -18.43 -2.04 -4.74
N ILE A 117 -17.60 -2.39 -3.75
CA ILE A 117 -17.54 -3.77 -3.22
C ILE A 117 -18.92 -4.21 -2.72
N GLY A 118 -19.60 -3.33 -1.98
CA GLY A 118 -20.95 -3.61 -1.49
C GLY A 118 -21.96 -3.80 -2.62
N GLU A 119 -21.88 -2.98 -3.67
CA GLU A 119 -22.76 -3.09 -4.83
C GLU A 119 -22.57 -4.41 -5.58
N GLN A 120 -21.37 -4.98 -5.54
CA GLN A 120 -21.08 -6.27 -6.16
C GLN A 120 -21.48 -7.46 -5.28
N GLY A 121 -22.08 -7.21 -4.13
CA GLY A 121 -22.45 -8.25 -3.19
C GLY A 121 -21.29 -8.81 -2.39
N GLY A 122 -20.14 -8.15 -2.42
CA GLY A 122 -18.96 -8.56 -1.68
C GLY A 122 -18.88 -7.90 -0.31
N ALA A 123 -17.86 -8.28 0.45
CA ALA A 123 -17.55 -7.69 1.73
C ALA A 123 -16.07 -7.33 1.79
N PRO A 124 -15.73 -6.07 2.15
CA PRO A 124 -14.32 -5.71 2.32
C PRO A 124 -13.75 -6.44 3.54
N GLY A 125 -12.52 -6.94 3.38
CA GLY A 125 -11.79 -7.56 4.48
C GLY A 125 -11.15 -6.50 5.38
N ALA A 126 -10.40 -6.97 6.37
CA ALA A 126 -9.77 -6.09 7.35
C ALA A 126 -8.47 -5.46 6.82
N VAL A 127 -7.93 -5.96 5.71
CA VAL A 127 -6.62 -5.54 5.19
C VAL A 127 -6.80 -4.89 3.84
N PHE A 128 -6.17 -3.73 3.67
CA PHE A 128 -6.14 -3.02 2.39
C PHE A 128 -4.80 -2.31 2.24
N TRP A 129 -4.38 -2.06 1.00
CA TRP A 129 -3.08 -1.42 0.78
C TRP A 129 -3.09 -0.52 -0.45
N GLU A 130 -2.20 0.45 -0.42
CA GLU A 130 -1.94 1.40 -1.51
C GLU A 130 -0.59 1.10 -2.10
N VAL A 131 -0.51 1.07 -3.43
CA VAL A 131 0.75 0.96 -4.15
C VAL A 131 1.01 2.30 -4.84
N TYR A 132 2.14 2.90 -4.56
CA TYR A 132 2.51 4.22 -5.10
C TYR A 132 3.18 4.02 -6.46
N VAL A 133 2.35 3.82 -7.48
CA VAL A 133 2.80 3.44 -8.83
C VAL A 133 3.70 4.51 -9.43
N THR A 134 3.37 5.78 -9.20
CA THR A 134 4.16 6.91 -9.66
C THR A 134 4.92 7.50 -8.49
N GLU A 135 6.26 7.56 -8.61
CA GLU A 135 7.06 8.19 -7.57
C GLU A 135 6.90 9.71 -7.66
N PRO A 136 6.46 10.39 -6.57
CA PRO A 136 6.30 11.84 -6.61
C PRO A 136 7.63 12.57 -6.69
N ASN A 137 7.66 13.69 -7.43
CA ASN A 137 8.81 14.60 -7.45
C ASN A 137 8.31 16.03 -7.51
N PRO A 138 9.15 17.02 -7.08
CA PRO A 138 8.68 18.41 -6.97
C PRO A 138 8.31 19.08 -8.30
N GLN A 139 8.78 18.56 -9.43
CA GLN A 139 8.53 19.15 -10.74
C GLN A 139 7.29 18.57 -11.43
N MET A 140 6.72 17.49 -10.91
CA MET A 140 5.58 16.86 -11.59
C MET A 140 4.26 17.49 -11.16
N ASP A 141 3.28 17.45 -12.06
CA ASP A 141 1.92 17.82 -11.74
C ASP A 141 1.31 16.73 -10.84
N PRO A 142 0.72 17.09 -9.68
CA PRO A 142 0.04 16.09 -8.85
C PRO A 142 -1.04 15.29 -9.60
N ALA A 143 -1.63 15.86 -10.65
CA ALA A 143 -2.62 15.14 -11.47
C ALA A 143 -2.02 13.92 -12.18
N ASP A 144 -0.69 13.86 -12.34
CA ASP A 144 0.00 12.73 -12.97
C ASP A 144 0.29 11.60 -12.00
N LEU A 145 0.06 11.78 -10.69
CA LEU A 145 0.24 10.73 -9.69
C LEU A 145 -0.80 9.62 -9.89
N ARG A 146 -0.35 8.40 -9.69
CA ARG A 146 -1.22 7.21 -9.72
C ARG A 146 -0.98 6.37 -8.48
N THR A 147 -2.05 6.05 -7.78
CA THR A 147 -2.02 5.18 -6.60
C THR A 147 -2.97 4.03 -6.85
N GLU A 148 -2.46 2.82 -6.77
CA GLU A 148 -3.28 1.61 -6.90
C GLU A 148 -3.86 1.26 -5.55
N LEU A 149 -5.17 1.12 -5.47
CA LEU A 149 -5.89 0.74 -4.26
C LEU A 149 -6.23 -0.73 -4.34
N ASN A 150 -5.93 -1.48 -3.29
CA ASN A 150 -6.21 -2.91 -3.21
C ASN A 150 -6.90 -3.20 -1.89
N TRP A 151 -8.09 -3.78 -1.94
CA TRP A 151 -8.83 -4.17 -0.74
C TRP A 151 -9.05 -5.67 -0.77
N LEU A 152 -8.41 -6.38 0.16
CA LEU A 152 -8.57 -7.82 0.27
C LEU A 152 -10.02 -8.12 0.61
N LEU A 153 -10.66 -8.97 -0.18
CA LEU A 153 -12.05 -9.31 0.03
C LEU A 153 -12.17 -10.37 1.12
N ALA A 154 -13.20 -10.23 1.95
CA ALA A 154 -13.48 -11.24 2.96
C ALA A 154 -13.96 -12.52 2.28
N ASP A 155 -13.53 -13.67 2.79
CA ASP A 155 -14.00 -14.96 2.31
C ASP A 155 -15.46 -15.15 2.68
N ARG A 156 -16.16 -15.88 1.86
CA ARG A 156 -17.54 -16.23 2.09
C ARG A 156 -17.66 -17.62 2.63
#